data_c2af9bca5051a0d2fb11a5df40335153
#
_entry.id   c2af9bca5051a0d2fb11a5df40335153
#
_cell.length_a   1.000
_cell.length_b   1.000
_cell.length_c   1.000
_cell.angle_alpha   90.00
_cell.angle_beta   90.00
_cell.angle_gamma   90.00
#
_symmetry.space_group_name_H-M   'P 1'
#
loop_
_entity.id
_entity.type
_entity.pdbx_description
1 polymer ?
#
loop_
_entity_poly.entity_id
_entity_poly.type
_entity_poly.pdbx_seq_one_letter_code
_entity_poly.pdbx_strand_id
1 'polypeptide(L)'
;MSAKKEITVGLYGIGLDTYWPQFEGLYDRLVGYQKQVAQKLRNLGANVVDVGMIDDPQKAGDAAATFQREDVELVFLYVSTYALSSTVLPVVRKLKKPVVVLNLQPTSSIDYATFNALGDRTKMTGEWLAHCQACSVPEIANAFLRAGVQFHQITGVLNDDPFVDQALADWLDAARVAAVMQTSRVGLVGHYYNGMLDVYSDLTRLQAQIGPHFEIREFGEILELRDQVAEPEIDDRVALIREQFDVQPDCLESELRRAAKTSVALDKFVEAHDLDAMAYFYNGHGDERYADLIASVIVGNSILTSRNVPVAGEYEVKNCLAMKIMDTFGVGGAFSEFYALDFDDDIVLLGHDGPCHPKIAQGKTKIKPLYVYHGKVGQGLSVETSVQYGPATILSVIDAPDGNAKLLVAEGVSEPGPILEIGNTNSRYRFPCGARNFVDKWSKRGPSHHCAIGVGHIAKKLEILANILGVEFIKVC
;
A
#
# COMPACT_ATOMS: atom_id res chain seq x y z
N MET A 1 15.71 3.92 5.95
CA MET A 1 14.73 3.75 4.86
C MET A 1 15.07 2.45 4.17
N SER A 2 14.22 1.43 4.21
CA SER A 2 14.36 0.26 3.33
C SER A 2 14.40 0.77 1.89
N ALA A 3 15.34 0.28 1.06
CA ALA A 3 15.37 0.63 -0.35
C ALA A 3 14.02 0.24 -0.96
N LYS A 4 13.37 1.19 -1.67
CA LYS A 4 12.12 0.89 -2.38
C LYS A 4 12.38 -0.31 -3.29
N LYS A 5 11.56 -1.36 -3.20
CA LYS A 5 11.66 -2.52 -4.10
C LYS A 5 11.61 -2.02 -5.53
N GLU A 6 12.61 -2.38 -6.32
CA GLU A 6 12.62 -2.12 -7.76
C GLU A 6 11.53 -2.96 -8.42
N ILE A 7 10.73 -2.34 -9.29
CA ILE A 7 9.69 -3.03 -10.07
C ILE A 7 10.05 -3.00 -11.54
N THR A 8 9.74 -4.08 -12.25
CA THR A 8 9.94 -4.20 -13.69
C THR A 8 8.62 -3.93 -14.40
N VAL A 9 8.61 -2.95 -15.31
CA VAL A 9 7.43 -2.58 -16.08
C VAL A 9 7.68 -2.74 -17.58
N GLY A 10 6.67 -3.21 -18.29
CA GLY A 10 6.70 -3.27 -19.75
C GLY A 10 6.27 -1.92 -20.35
N LEU A 11 6.93 -1.52 -21.43
CA LEU A 11 6.52 -0.37 -22.24
C LEU A 11 6.51 -0.76 -23.72
N TYR A 12 5.45 -0.43 -24.42
CA TYR A 12 5.39 -0.50 -25.87
C TYR A 12 4.65 0.69 -26.46
N GLY A 13 5.14 1.17 -27.62
CA GLY A 13 4.45 2.11 -28.46
C GLY A 13 3.67 1.38 -29.55
N ILE A 14 2.76 2.07 -30.21
CA ILE A 14 1.96 1.51 -31.30
C ILE A 14 1.99 2.39 -32.53
N GLY A 15 1.91 1.77 -33.71
CA GLY A 15 1.89 2.44 -34.98
C GLY A 15 1.34 1.55 -36.09
N LEU A 16 1.49 2.00 -37.30
CA LEU A 16 1.09 1.26 -38.50
C LEU A 16 2.23 1.30 -39.53
N ASP A 17 2.76 0.15 -39.88
CA ASP A 17 3.92 -0.01 -40.76
C ASP A 17 3.79 0.69 -42.12
N THR A 18 2.55 0.74 -42.64
CA THR A 18 2.24 1.43 -43.92
C THR A 18 2.44 2.94 -43.86
N TYR A 19 2.58 3.56 -42.69
CA TYR A 19 2.85 5.01 -42.55
C TYR A 19 4.30 5.38 -42.80
N TRP A 20 5.24 4.50 -42.50
CA TRP A 20 6.66 4.84 -42.49
C TRP A 20 7.19 5.24 -43.86
N PRO A 21 6.89 4.50 -44.93
CA PRO A 21 7.31 4.93 -46.27
C PRO A 21 6.53 6.12 -46.84
N GLN A 22 5.37 6.48 -46.27
CA GLN A 22 4.51 7.58 -46.76
C GLN A 22 4.86 8.91 -46.07
N PHE A 23 5.31 8.89 -44.81
CA PHE A 23 5.50 10.09 -44.00
C PHE A 23 6.92 10.11 -43.46
N GLU A 24 7.83 10.72 -44.21
CA GLU A 24 9.26 10.83 -43.85
C GLU A 24 9.43 11.47 -42.45
N GLY A 25 10.28 10.86 -41.61
CA GLY A 25 10.60 11.33 -40.26
C GLY A 25 9.51 11.05 -39.19
N LEU A 26 8.30 10.59 -39.56
CA LEU A 26 7.23 10.32 -38.59
C LEU A 26 7.65 9.23 -37.60
N TYR A 27 8.21 8.10 -38.09
CA TYR A 27 8.65 7.00 -37.24
C TYR A 27 9.63 7.45 -36.15
N ASP A 28 10.69 8.13 -36.53
CA ASP A 28 11.74 8.59 -35.61
C ASP A 28 11.20 9.58 -34.56
N ARG A 29 10.27 10.45 -34.96
CA ARG A 29 9.58 11.38 -34.07
C ARG A 29 8.76 10.64 -33.03
N LEU A 30 7.97 9.63 -33.41
CA LEU A 30 7.13 8.85 -32.50
C LEU A 30 7.97 7.98 -31.56
N VAL A 31 9.04 7.37 -32.04
CA VAL A 31 10.02 6.65 -31.21
C VAL A 31 10.68 7.61 -30.22
N GLY A 32 10.95 8.85 -30.61
CA GLY A 32 11.44 9.91 -29.73
C GLY A 32 10.48 10.19 -28.57
N TYR A 33 9.18 10.25 -28.82
CA TYR A 33 8.16 10.40 -27.77
C TYR A 33 8.09 9.18 -26.83
N GLN A 34 8.16 7.96 -27.36
CA GLN A 34 8.20 6.75 -26.53
C GLN A 34 9.42 6.72 -25.60
N LYS A 35 10.59 7.13 -26.09
CA LYS A 35 11.80 7.25 -25.25
C LYS A 35 11.62 8.23 -24.10
N GLN A 36 10.86 9.32 -24.29
CA GLN A 36 10.53 10.27 -23.22
C GLN A 36 9.64 9.61 -22.17
N VAL A 37 8.64 8.82 -22.58
CA VAL A 37 7.82 8.03 -21.64
C VAL A 37 8.71 7.05 -20.85
N ALA A 38 9.58 6.28 -21.53
CA ALA A 38 10.50 5.37 -20.87
C ALA A 38 11.38 6.09 -19.84
N GLN A 39 11.87 7.29 -20.18
CA GLN A 39 12.70 8.07 -19.26
C GLN A 39 11.90 8.58 -18.05
N LYS A 40 10.65 9.02 -18.23
CA LYS A 40 9.77 9.39 -17.11
C LYS A 40 9.59 8.23 -16.14
N LEU A 41 9.30 7.03 -16.63
CA LEU A 41 9.14 5.83 -15.80
C LEU A 41 10.43 5.44 -15.05
N ARG A 42 11.60 5.53 -15.74
CA ARG A 42 12.92 5.31 -15.09
C ARG A 42 13.21 6.33 -14.01
N ASN A 43 12.90 7.60 -14.24
CA ASN A 43 13.09 8.66 -13.24
C ASN A 43 12.25 8.45 -11.98
N LEU A 44 11.12 7.76 -12.11
CA LEU A 44 10.27 7.32 -11.00
C LEU A 44 10.75 6.00 -10.35
N GLY A 45 11.92 5.48 -10.79
CA GLY A 45 12.58 4.31 -10.20
C GLY A 45 12.00 2.97 -10.67
N ALA A 46 11.48 2.88 -11.90
CA ALA A 46 11.10 1.61 -12.52
C ALA A 46 12.22 1.07 -13.42
N ASN A 47 12.41 -0.26 -13.40
CA ASN A 47 13.14 -0.95 -14.44
C ASN A 47 12.21 -1.11 -15.66
N VAL A 48 12.55 -0.47 -16.80
CA VAL A 48 11.67 -0.39 -17.96
C VAL A 48 12.14 -1.32 -19.05
N VAL A 49 11.35 -2.35 -19.35
CA VAL A 49 11.47 -3.23 -20.50
C VAL A 49 10.75 -2.58 -21.67
N ASP A 50 11.48 -1.79 -22.45
CA ASP A 50 10.95 -1.09 -23.63
C ASP A 50 11.14 -1.95 -24.87
N VAL A 51 10.04 -2.46 -25.43
CA VAL A 51 10.05 -3.32 -26.63
C VAL A 51 9.86 -2.54 -27.94
N GLY A 52 9.83 -1.20 -27.85
CA GLY A 52 9.73 -0.31 -29.01
C GLY A 52 8.34 -0.24 -29.63
N MET A 53 8.32 0.16 -30.90
CA MET A 53 7.10 0.36 -31.68
C MET A 53 6.53 -0.95 -32.18
N ILE A 54 5.29 -1.25 -31.87
CA ILE A 54 4.52 -2.40 -32.35
C ILE A 54 3.60 -1.94 -33.48
N ASP A 55 3.95 -2.33 -34.71
CA ASP A 55 3.30 -1.92 -35.93
C ASP A 55 2.91 -3.12 -36.84
N ASP A 56 3.26 -4.34 -36.40
CA ASP A 56 2.87 -5.58 -37.06
C ASP A 56 2.59 -6.72 -36.06
N PRO A 57 1.89 -7.80 -36.49
CA PRO A 57 1.52 -8.91 -35.60
C PRO A 57 2.71 -9.74 -35.08
N GLN A 58 3.84 -9.82 -35.80
CA GLN A 58 5.02 -10.58 -35.37
C GLN A 58 5.67 -9.85 -34.17
N LYS A 59 5.90 -8.55 -34.29
CA LYS A 59 6.42 -7.73 -33.19
C LYS A 59 5.50 -7.80 -31.95
N ALA A 60 4.18 -7.86 -32.14
CA ALA A 60 3.25 -8.02 -31.04
C ALA A 60 3.43 -9.36 -30.31
N GLY A 61 3.69 -10.45 -31.02
CA GLY A 61 4.00 -11.74 -30.45
C GLY A 61 5.34 -11.75 -29.68
N ASP A 62 6.38 -11.17 -30.26
CA ASP A 62 7.71 -11.06 -29.67
C ASP A 62 7.70 -10.17 -28.40
N ALA A 63 6.94 -9.08 -28.43
CA ALA A 63 6.74 -8.21 -27.26
C ALA A 63 6.07 -8.95 -26.11
N ALA A 64 4.99 -9.69 -26.39
CA ALA A 64 4.30 -10.50 -25.39
C ALA A 64 5.23 -11.56 -24.76
N ALA A 65 6.04 -12.25 -25.56
CA ALA A 65 7.02 -13.22 -25.08
C ALA A 65 8.11 -12.55 -24.22
N THR A 66 8.55 -11.36 -24.60
CA THR A 66 9.54 -10.59 -23.83
C THR A 66 8.98 -10.19 -22.48
N PHE A 67 7.79 -9.59 -22.42
CA PHE A 67 7.18 -9.19 -21.14
C PHE A 67 6.91 -10.38 -20.21
N GLN A 68 6.57 -11.53 -20.77
CA GLN A 68 6.39 -12.76 -19.99
C GLN A 68 7.71 -13.27 -19.42
N ARG A 69 8.79 -13.27 -20.21
CA ARG A 69 10.13 -13.73 -19.80
C ARG A 69 10.74 -12.81 -18.73
N GLU A 70 10.55 -11.49 -18.88
CA GLU A 70 11.05 -10.48 -17.94
C GLU A 70 10.14 -10.31 -16.70
N ASP A 71 9.05 -11.08 -16.60
CA ASP A 71 8.06 -11.07 -15.50
C ASP A 71 7.64 -9.66 -15.08
N VAL A 72 7.20 -8.86 -16.05
CA VAL A 72 6.79 -7.48 -15.77
C VAL A 72 5.57 -7.43 -14.84
N GLU A 73 5.56 -6.55 -13.86
CA GLU A 73 4.44 -6.36 -12.92
C GLU A 73 3.30 -5.54 -13.50
N LEU A 74 3.61 -4.63 -14.44
CA LEU A 74 2.69 -3.66 -15.02
C LEU A 74 3.08 -3.39 -16.46
N VAL A 75 2.12 -3.16 -17.36
CA VAL A 75 2.37 -2.81 -18.75
C VAL A 75 1.83 -1.43 -19.08
N PHE A 76 2.69 -0.56 -19.61
CA PHE A 76 2.31 0.72 -20.19
C PHE A 76 2.21 0.61 -21.71
N LEU A 77 1.05 0.94 -22.25
CA LEU A 77 0.82 1.10 -23.67
C LEU A 77 0.85 2.58 -24.01
N TYR A 78 1.91 3.05 -24.67
CA TYR A 78 1.95 4.40 -25.20
C TYR A 78 1.26 4.46 -26.56
N VAL A 79 0.15 5.19 -26.65
CA VAL A 79 -0.53 5.44 -27.90
C VAL A 79 0.21 6.52 -28.67
N SER A 80 1.16 6.12 -29.52
CA SER A 80 2.02 7.08 -30.23
C SER A 80 1.34 7.71 -31.45
N THR A 81 0.45 6.97 -32.11
CA THR A 81 -0.37 7.42 -33.26
C THR A 81 -1.54 6.44 -33.44
N TYR A 82 -2.29 6.56 -34.52
CA TYR A 82 -3.27 5.56 -34.88
C TYR A 82 -2.60 4.21 -35.19
N ALA A 83 -3.16 3.15 -34.63
CA ALA A 83 -2.76 1.76 -34.88
C ALA A 83 -3.98 0.83 -34.81
N LEU A 84 -3.88 -0.32 -35.44
CA LEU A 84 -4.94 -1.33 -35.46
C LEU A 84 -4.95 -2.11 -34.13
N SER A 85 -6.13 -2.28 -33.54
CA SER A 85 -6.29 -3.10 -32.33
C SER A 85 -5.83 -4.55 -32.52
N SER A 86 -5.78 -5.07 -33.74
CA SER A 86 -5.27 -6.38 -34.08
C SER A 86 -3.77 -6.56 -33.84
N THR A 87 -2.99 -5.47 -33.83
CA THR A 87 -1.55 -5.49 -33.44
C THR A 87 -1.37 -5.16 -31.95
N VAL A 88 -2.27 -4.41 -31.34
CA VAL A 88 -2.19 -3.98 -29.94
C VAL A 88 -2.59 -5.09 -28.96
N LEU A 89 -3.72 -5.74 -29.19
CA LEU A 89 -4.29 -6.76 -28.31
C LEU A 89 -3.39 -7.97 -28.06
N PRO A 90 -2.68 -8.56 -29.06
CA PRO A 90 -1.84 -9.74 -28.85
C PRO A 90 -0.74 -9.54 -27.81
N VAL A 91 -0.24 -8.31 -27.62
CA VAL A 91 0.81 -7.99 -26.64
C VAL A 91 0.37 -8.31 -25.21
N VAL A 92 -0.88 -8.02 -24.86
CA VAL A 92 -1.35 -8.03 -23.47
C VAL A 92 -2.34 -9.15 -23.14
N ARG A 93 -3.03 -9.71 -24.10
CA ARG A 93 -4.15 -10.67 -23.88
C ARG A 93 -3.82 -11.92 -23.04
N LYS A 94 -2.56 -12.31 -22.99
CA LYS A 94 -2.09 -13.51 -22.25
C LYS A 94 -1.31 -13.19 -20.99
N LEU A 95 -0.94 -11.94 -20.77
CA LEU A 95 -0.05 -11.56 -19.67
C LEU A 95 -0.72 -11.61 -18.31
N LYS A 96 -2.05 -11.40 -18.25
CA LYS A 96 -2.82 -11.27 -17.00
C LYS A 96 -2.21 -10.26 -16.03
N LYS A 97 -1.65 -9.20 -16.56
CA LYS A 97 -1.04 -8.08 -15.81
C LYS A 97 -1.86 -6.83 -16.05
N PRO A 98 -1.89 -5.87 -15.13
CA PRO A 98 -2.55 -4.58 -15.34
C PRO A 98 -1.98 -3.85 -16.55
N VAL A 99 -2.84 -3.20 -17.33
CA VAL A 99 -2.45 -2.41 -18.50
C VAL A 99 -2.86 -0.96 -18.29
N VAL A 100 -1.93 -0.05 -18.47
CA VAL A 100 -2.19 1.40 -18.45
C VAL A 100 -1.99 1.97 -19.83
N VAL A 101 -3.08 2.42 -20.44
CA VAL A 101 -3.07 3.08 -21.75
C VAL A 101 -2.70 4.55 -21.56
N LEU A 102 -1.57 4.95 -22.12
CA LEU A 102 -1.08 6.32 -22.08
C LEU A 102 -1.49 7.06 -23.36
N ASN A 103 -2.55 7.83 -23.27
CA ASN A 103 -3.02 8.74 -24.31
C ASN A 103 -2.42 10.13 -24.06
N LEU A 104 -1.14 10.29 -24.39
CA LEU A 104 -0.40 11.51 -24.10
C LEU A 104 -0.07 12.28 -25.38
N GLN A 105 -0.68 13.45 -25.51
CA GLN A 105 -0.42 14.36 -26.62
C GLN A 105 1.00 14.97 -26.51
N PRO A 106 1.73 15.17 -27.62
CA PRO A 106 3.08 15.74 -27.58
C PRO A 106 3.09 17.22 -27.16
N THR A 107 1.99 17.93 -27.37
CA THR A 107 1.81 19.35 -27.04
C THR A 107 0.44 19.61 -26.41
N SER A 108 0.33 20.64 -25.59
CA SER A 108 -0.93 21.02 -24.93
C SER A 108 -1.98 21.62 -25.90
N SER A 109 -1.54 22.07 -27.07
CA SER A 109 -2.41 22.65 -28.10
C SER A 109 -1.85 22.35 -29.49
N ILE A 110 -2.72 22.40 -30.48
CA ILE A 110 -2.33 22.32 -31.91
C ILE A 110 -2.15 23.76 -32.43
N ASP A 111 -0.99 24.04 -33.02
CA ASP A 111 -0.77 25.29 -33.75
C ASP A 111 -1.45 25.19 -35.11
N TYR A 112 -2.71 25.55 -35.16
CA TYR A 112 -3.52 25.50 -36.37
C TYR A 112 -2.97 26.39 -37.49
N ALA A 113 -2.35 27.53 -37.17
CA ALA A 113 -1.83 28.45 -38.18
C ALA A 113 -0.61 27.81 -38.88
N THR A 114 0.36 27.30 -38.10
CA THR A 114 1.52 26.58 -38.67
C THR A 114 1.09 25.31 -39.39
N PHE A 115 0.16 24.54 -38.85
CA PHE A 115 -0.35 23.31 -39.46
C PHE A 115 -0.99 23.62 -40.82
N ASN A 116 -1.87 24.60 -40.89
CA ASN A 116 -2.57 24.93 -42.12
C ASN A 116 -1.66 25.59 -43.17
N ALA A 117 -0.59 26.26 -42.76
CA ALA A 117 0.42 26.85 -43.63
C ALA A 117 1.32 25.83 -44.34
N LEU A 118 1.31 24.53 -43.92
CA LEU A 118 2.07 23.48 -44.61
C LEU A 118 1.68 23.34 -46.09
N GLY A 119 0.42 23.57 -46.43
CA GLY A 119 -0.05 23.66 -47.80
C GLY A 119 0.02 22.37 -48.65
N ASP A 120 0.73 21.36 -48.14
CA ASP A 120 0.91 20.04 -48.74
C ASP A 120 0.17 18.98 -47.93
N ARG A 121 -0.79 18.28 -48.59
CA ARG A 121 -1.64 17.32 -47.90
C ARG A 121 -0.89 16.16 -47.27
N THR A 122 0.19 15.69 -47.86
CA THR A 122 1.01 14.59 -47.33
C THR A 122 1.71 15.06 -46.05
N LYS A 123 2.33 16.24 -46.09
CA LYS A 123 2.96 16.84 -44.90
C LYS A 123 1.96 17.10 -43.77
N MET A 124 0.78 17.65 -44.13
CA MET A 124 -0.30 17.88 -43.15
C MET A 124 -0.78 16.57 -42.53
N THR A 125 -0.92 15.49 -43.32
CA THR A 125 -1.33 14.17 -42.79
C THR A 125 -0.26 13.61 -41.86
N GLY A 126 1.03 13.67 -42.23
CA GLY A 126 2.14 13.25 -41.35
C GLY A 126 2.18 14.04 -40.04
N GLU A 127 1.97 15.36 -40.10
CA GLU A 127 1.92 16.21 -38.90
C GLU A 127 0.71 15.88 -38.02
N TRP A 128 -0.47 15.67 -38.62
CA TRP A 128 -1.65 15.21 -37.87
C TRP A 128 -1.45 13.85 -37.23
N LEU A 129 -0.81 12.88 -37.90
CA LEU A 129 -0.52 11.56 -37.34
C LEU A 129 0.40 11.64 -36.13
N ALA A 130 1.32 12.61 -36.07
CA ALA A 130 2.14 12.85 -34.89
C ALA A 130 1.34 13.36 -33.68
N HIS A 131 0.12 13.85 -33.88
CA HIS A 131 -0.83 14.31 -32.85
C HIS A 131 -2.08 13.41 -32.73
N CYS A 132 -2.07 12.19 -33.33
CA CYS A 132 -3.22 11.32 -33.43
C CYS A 132 -3.29 10.25 -32.30
N GLN A 133 -2.86 10.60 -31.08
CA GLN A 133 -2.86 9.67 -29.95
C GLN A 133 -4.30 9.27 -29.57
N ALA A 134 -5.22 10.21 -29.52
CA ALA A 134 -6.60 9.94 -29.13
C ALA A 134 -7.41 9.09 -30.16
N CYS A 135 -6.96 9.00 -31.40
CA CYS A 135 -7.71 8.32 -32.47
C CYS A 135 -7.92 6.83 -32.21
N SER A 136 -6.88 6.13 -31.74
CA SER A 136 -6.94 4.67 -31.50
C SER A 136 -7.57 4.32 -30.15
N VAL A 137 -7.67 5.23 -29.20
CA VAL A 137 -8.06 4.93 -27.82
C VAL A 137 -9.43 4.27 -27.72
N PRO A 138 -10.50 4.76 -28.37
CA PRO A 138 -11.80 4.08 -28.33
C PRO A 138 -11.79 2.69 -28.96
N GLU A 139 -11.02 2.49 -30.04
CA GLU A 139 -10.86 1.18 -30.68
C GLU A 139 -10.15 0.19 -29.78
N ILE A 140 -9.03 0.60 -29.17
CA ILE A 140 -8.25 -0.22 -28.21
C ILE A 140 -9.12 -0.57 -27.01
N ALA A 141 -9.79 0.41 -26.42
CA ALA A 141 -10.68 0.22 -25.26
C ALA A 141 -11.78 -0.81 -25.57
N ASN A 142 -12.44 -0.70 -26.75
CA ASN A 142 -13.45 -1.66 -27.18
C ASN A 142 -12.88 -3.07 -27.35
N ALA A 143 -11.70 -3.19 -27.98
CA ALA A 143 -11.05 -4.47 -28.20
C ALA A 143 -10.63 -5.12 -26.86
N PHE A 144 -10.07 -4.34 -25.92
CA PHE A 144 -9.67 -4.82 -24.60
C PHE A 144 -10.86 -5.29 -23.77
N LEU A 145 -11.92 -4.50 -23.67
CA LEU A 145 -13.15 -4.87 -22.95
C LEU A 145 -13.76 -6.16 -23.49
N ARG A 146 -13.88 -6.30 -24.81
CA ARG A 146 -14.44 -7.50 -25.45
C ARG A 146 -13.55 -8.73 -25.30
N ALA A 147 -12.23 -8.53 -25.13
CA ALA A 147 -11.26 -9.59 -24.89
C ALA A 147 -11.07 -9.94 -23.41
N GLY A 148 -11.76 -9.24 -22.48
CA GLY A 148 -11.62 -9.43 -21.04
C GLY A 148 -10.27 -8.93 -20.50
N VAL A 149 -9.59 -8.01 -21.19
CA VAL A 149 -8.38 -7.36 -20.72
C VAL A 149 -8.78 -6.18 -19.85
N GLN A 150 -8.41 -6.23 -18.58
CA GLN A 150 -8.56 -5.08 -17.69
C GLN A 150 -7.50 -4.03 -18.02
N PHE A 151 -7.93 -2.80 -18.21
CA PHE A 151 -7.04 -1.69 -18.50
C PHE A 151 -7.50 -0.41 -17.80
N HIS A 152 -6.56 0.49 -17.63
CA HIS A 152 -6.77 1.85 -17.15
C HIS A 152 -6.19 2.82 -18.16
N GLN A 153 -6.60 4.09 -18.07
CA GLN A 153 -6.18 5.09 -19.03
C GLN A 153 -5.74 6.36 -18.33
N ILE A 154 -4.62 6.91 -18.81
CA ILE A 154 -4.15 8.25 -18.44
C ILE A 154 -4.17 9.08 -19.72
N THR A 155 -4.94 10.18 -19.71
CA THR A 155 -5.03 11.12 -20.82
C THR A 155 -4.43 12.46 -20.36
N GLY A 156 -3.54 13.03 -21.17
CA GLY A 156 -2.90 14.30 -20.86
C GLY A 156 -1.85 14.70 -21.86
N VAL A 157 -0.89 15.49 -21.42
CA VAL A 157 0.24 15.97 -22.22
C VAL A 157 1.52 15.22 -21.86
N LEU A 158 2.34 14.90 -22.85
CA LEU A 158 3.56 14.12 -22.66
C LEU A 158 4.55 14.79 -21.72
N ASN A 159 4.68 16.11 -21.79
CA ASN A 159 5.61 16.89 -20.97
C ASN A 159 4.88 18.01 -20.23
N ASP A 160 5.44 18.39 -19.08
CA ASP A 160 4.96 19.51 -18.26
C ASP A 160 3.47 19.39 -17.84
N ASP A 161 3.03 18.15 -17.59
CA ASP A 161 1.67 17.85 -17.10
C ASP A 161 1.75 17.21 -15.71
N PRO A 162 1.54 18.01 -14.64
CA PRO A 162 1.58 17.49 -13.26
C PRO A 162 0.56 16.39 -12.99
N PHE A 163 -0.59 16.39 -13.68
CA PHE A 163 -1.61 15.33 -13.54
C PHE A 163 -1.07 14.00 -14.05
N VAL A 164 -0.43 13.99 -15.23
CA VAL A 164 0.19 12.80 -15.82
C VAL A 164 1.33 12.29 -14.94
N ASP A 165 2.22 13.19 -14.51
CA ASP A 165 3.37 12.84 -13.68
C ASP A 165 2.93 12.21 -12.34
N GLN A 166 1.91 12.78 -11.70
CA GLN A 166 1.34 12.22 -10.47
C GLN A 166 0.65 10.87 -10.71
N ALA A 167 -0.12 10.75 -11.80
CA ALA A 167 -0.80 9.49 -12.13
C ALA A 167 0.20 8.36 -12.40
N LEU A 168 1.30 8.63 -13.11
CA LEU A 168 2.38 7.64 -13.32
C LEU A 168 3.03 7.24 -11.99
N ALA A 169 3.31 8.20 -11.12
CA ALA A 169 3.88 7.94 -9.79
C ALA A 169 2.94 7.07 -8.94
N ASP A 170 1.65 7.37 -8.93
CA ASP A 170 0.65 6.60 -8.16
C ASP A 170 0.55 5.14 -8.65
N TRP A 171 0.60 4.91 -9.97
CA TRP A 171 0.61 3.56 -10.55
C TRP A 171 1.86 2.78 -10.17
N LEU A 172 3.04 3.41 -10.24
CA LEU A 172 4.29 2.77 -9.87
C LEU A 172 4.38 2.50 -8.36
N ASP A 173 3.89 3.42 -7.52
CA ASP A 173 3.83 3.20 -6.08
C ASP A 173 2.89 2.04 -5.73
N ALA A 174 1.70 1.98 -6.32
CA ALA A 174 0.75 0.89 -6.10
C ALA A 174 1.30 -0.46 -6.60
N ALA A 175 1.98 -0.50 -7.75
CA ALA A 175 2.62 -1.71 -8.26
C ALA A 175 3.74 -2.19 -7.31
N ARG A 176 4.53 -1.28 -6.72
CA ARG A 176 5.52 -1.63 -5.69
C ARG A 176 4.87 -2.26 -4.47
N VAL A 177 3.77 -1.67 -3.99
CA VAL A 177 3.04 -2.23 -2.84
C VAL A 177 2.52 -3.62 -3.16
N ALA A 178 1.91 -3.83 -4.33
CA ALA A 178 1.46 -5.16 -4.76
C ALA A 178 2.61 -6.16 -4.81
N ALA A 179 3.76 -5.79 -5.38
CA ALA A 179 4.94 -6.65 -5.48
C ALA A 179 5.56 -6.96 -4.09
N VAL A 180 5.53 -6.00 -3.16
CA VAL A 180 5.95 -6.24 -1.76
C VAL A 180 4.98 -7.20 -1.08
N MET A 181 3.67 -7.00 -1.21
CA MET A 181 2.67 -7.89 -0.60
C MET A 181 2.82 -9.34 -1.06
N GLN A 182 3.09 -9.57 -2.34
CA GLN A 182 3.30 -10.93 -2.90
C GLN A 182 4.55 -11.64 -2.39
N THR A 183 5.51 -10.92 -1.82
CA THR A 183 6.74 -11.50 -1.29
C THR A 183 6.87 -11.37 0.22
N SER A 184 5.94 -10.68 0.87
CA SER A 184 5.96 -10.46 2.32
C SER A 184 5.71 -11.75 3.09
N ARG A 185 6.44 -11.91 4.20
CA ARG A 185 6.27 -13.00 5.18
C ARG A 185 5.60 -12.44 6.41
N VAL A 186 4.40 -12.94 6.72
CA VAL A 186 3.59 -12.49 7.85
C VAL A 186 3.61 -13.56 8.93
N GLY A 187 4.21 -13.25 10.07
CA GLY A 187 4.25 -14.12 11.24
C GLY A 187 2.90 -14.11 11.95
N LEU A 188 2.34 -15.30 12.16
CA LEU A 188 1.11 -15.52 12.94
C LEU A 188 1.51 -16.23 14.23
N VAL A 189 1.51 -15.50 15.35
CA VAL A 189 2.10 -15.98 16.61
C VAL A 189 1.03 -16.23 17.66
N GLY A 190 0.85 -17.48 18.07
CA GLY A 190 -0.13 -17.92 19.05
C GLY A 190 -1.46 -18.35 18.42
N HIS A 191 -2.57 -17.73 18.81
CA HIS A 191 -3.90 -18.16 18.39
C HIS A 191 -4.86 -16.96 18.30
N TYR A 192 -5.99 -17.14 17.60
CA TYR A 192 -7.06 -16.16 17.57
C TYR A 192 -7.57 -15.79 18.96
N TYR A 193 -7.98 -14.54 19.14
CA TYR A 193 -8.75 -14.18 20.34
C TYR A 193 -10.05 -14.97 20.35
N ASN A 194 -10.26 -15.78 21.39
CA ASN A 194 -11.42 -16.66 21.48
C ASN A 194 -12.72 -15.86 21.60
N GLY A 195 -13.64 -16.07 20.69
CA GLY A 195 -14.95 -15.41 20.68
C GLY A 195 -15.07 -14.16 19.83
N MET A 196 -13.96 -13.59 19.32
CA MET A 196 -13.97 -12.52 18.33
C MET A 196 -14.12 -13.13 16.93
N LEU A 197 -15.36 -13.38 16.49
CA LEU A 197 -15.64 -14.10 15.24
C LEU A 197 -15.21 -13.33 14.00
N ASP A 198 -15.17 -12.02 14.08
CA ASP A 198 -14.81 -11.12 12.98
C ASP A 198 -13.31 -11.11 12.66
N VAL A 199 -12.43 -11.50 13.59
CA VAL A 199 -10.98 -11.59 13.31
C VAL A 199 -10.59 -12.89 12.60
N TYR A 200 -11.42 -13.93 12.63
CA TYR A 200 -11.13 -15.17 11.94
C TYR A 200 -11.04 -14.97 10.44
N SER A 201 -10.03 -15.58 9.82
CA SER A 201 -9.67 -15.30 8.44
C SER A 201 -9.37 -16.57 7.64
N ASP A 202 -9.75 -16.60 6.38
CA ASP A 202 -9.34 -17.64 5.44
C ASP A 202 -7.94 -17.27 4.88
N LEU A 203 -6.89 -17.85 5.48
CA LEU A 203 -5.51 -17.58 5.09
C LEU A 203 -5.22 -17.97 3.64
N THR A 204 -5.86 -19.04 3.13
CA THR A 204 -5.68 -19.48 1.75
C THR A 204 -6.19 -18.43 0.76
N ARG A 205 -7.36 -17.85 1.03
CA ARG A 205 -7.92 -16.78 0.20
C ARG A 205 -7.12 -15.51 0.27
N LEU A 206 -6.71 -15.08 1.46
CA LEU A 206 -5.91 -13.88 1.64
C LEU A 206 -4.56 -14.02 0.92
N GLN A 207 -3.92 -15.19 1.01
CA GLN A 207 -2.69 -15.46 0.26
C GLN A 207 -2.93 -15.43 -1.26
N ALA A 208 -3.99 -16.04 -1.74
CA ALA A 208 -4.29 -16.10 -3.18
C ALA A 208 -4.61 -14.72 -3.77
N GLN A 209 -5.22 -13.80 -3.01
CA GLN A 209 -5.74 -12.52 -3.53
C GLN A 209 -4.85 -11.32 -3.15
N ILE A 210 -4.21 -11.33 -1.98
CA ILE A 210 -3.35 -10.25 -1.51
C ILE A 210 -1.86 -10.60 -1.70
N GLY A 211 -1.51 -11.89 -1.54
CA GLY A 211 -0.20 -12.42 -1.90
C GLY A 211 0.73 -12.89 -0.78
N PRO A 212 0.61 -12.44 0.50
CA PRO A 212 1.63 -12.71 1.50
C PRO A 212 1.75 -14.19 1.85
N HIS A 213 2.95 -14.59 2.23
CA HIS A 213 3.19 -15.89 2.82
C HIS A 213 2.95 -15.83 4.34
N PHE A 214 2.11 -16.74 4.87
CA PHE A 214 1.82 -16.80 6.30
C PHE A 214 2.67 -17.85 6.99
N GLU A 215 3.31 -17.46 8.09
CA GLU A 215 4.14 -18.31 8.95
C GLU A 215 3.51 -18.46 10.32
N ILE A 216 2.93 -19.62 10.61
CA ILE A 216 2.36 -19.89 11.94
C ILE A 216 3.51 -20.28 12.88
N ARG A 217 3.62 -19.57 14.00
CA ARG A 217 4.72 -19.67 14.97
C ARG A 217 4.20 -19.76 16.40
N GLU A 218 5.01 -20.31 17.27
CA GLU A 218 4.69 -20.50 18.68
C GLU A 218 5.32 -19.39 19.54
N PHE A 219 4.59 -18.94 20.57
CA PHE A 219 5.15 -18.01 21.56
C PHE A 219 6.37 -18.56 22.30
N GLY A 220 6.50 -19.88 22.40
CA GLY A 220 7.65 -20.55 22.98
C GLY A 220 8.97 -20.15 22.33
N GLU A 221 8.98 -19.93 21.02
CA GLU A 221 10.18 -19.50 20.29
C GLU A 221 10.65 -18.11 20.76
N ILE A 222 9.73 -17.16 20.96
CA ILE A 222 10.05 -15.84 21.49
C ILE A 222 10.55 -15.93 22.93
N LEU A 223 9.94 -16.81 23.73
CA LEU A 223 10.36 -17.01 25.13
C LEU A 223 11.77 -17.56 25.22
N GLU A 224 12.13 -18.55 24.39
CA GLU A 224 13.49 -19.11 24.32
C GLU A 224 14.51 -18.05 23.89
N LEU A 225 14.20 -17.23 22.91
CA LEU A 225 15.06 -16.11 22.48
C LEU A 225 15.21 -15.07 23.59
N ARG A 226 14.13 -14.79 24.33
CA ARG A 226 14.13 -13.84 25.45
C ARG A 226 15.02 -14.30 26.60
N ASP A 227 15.04 -15.60 26.89
CA ASP A 227 15.91 -16.17 27.92
C ASP A 227 17.40 -16.04 27.57
N GLN A 228 17.75 -15.92 26.29
CA GLN A 228 19.10 -15.78 25.77
C GLN A 228 19.55 -14.31 25.62
N VAL A 229 18.71 -13.32 25.92
CA VAL A 229 19.08 -11.90 25.81
C VAL A 229 20.05 -11.54 26.92
N ALA A 230 21.24 -11.03 26.56
CA ALA A 230 22.29 -10.64 27.47
C ALA A 230 22.06 -9.23 28.06
N GLU A 231 22.58 -8.98 29.26
CA GLU A 231 22.43 -7.69 29.95
C GLU A 231 22.89 -6.47 29.11
N PRO A 232 24.02 -6.51 28.36
CA PRO A 232 24.41 -5.38 27.52
C PRO A 232 23.35 -5.05 26.39
N GLU A 233 22.70 -6.07 25.82
CA GLU A 233 21.65 -5.87 24.83
C GLU A 233 20.41 -5.18 25.45
N ILE A 234 20.13 -5.50 26.74
CA ILE A 234 19.05 -4.85 27.49
C ILE A 234 19.40 -3.38 27.74
N ASP A 235 20.66 -3.10 28.18
CA ASP A 235 21.11 -1.73 28.44
C ASP A 235 21.05 -0.86 27.19
N ASP A 236 21.52 -1.35 26.05
CA ASP A 236 21.47 -0.67 24.76
C ASP A 236 20.02 -0.41 24.35
N ARG A 237 19.13 -1.38 24.56
CA ARG A 237 17.72 -1.22 24.24
C ARG A 237 17.01 -0.23 25.16
N VAL A 238 17.32 -0.19 26.43
CA VAL A 238 16.82 0.83 27.38
C VAL A 238 17.26 2.23 26.92
N ALA A 239 18.52 2.39 26.52
CA ALA A 239 19.02 3.66 26.00
C ALA A 239 18.24 4.08 24.76
N LEU A 240 18.01 3.18 23.79
CA LEU A 240 17.20 3.42 22.59
C LEU A 240 15.76 3.83 22.93
N ILE A 241 15.13 3.15 23.89
CA ILE A 241 13.77 3.47 24.33
C ILE A 241 13.71 4.90 24.90
N ARG A 242 14.66 5.27 25.74
CA ARG A 242 14.72 6.63 26.34
C ARG A 242 15.00 7.71 25.29
N GLU A 243 15.75 7.37 24.24
CA GLU A 243 15.97 8.27 23.10
C GLU A 243 14.69 8.49 22.27
N GLN A 244 14.00 7.41 21.92
CA GLN A 244 12.87 7.44 20.99
C GLN A 244 11.55 7.81 21.65
N PHE A 245 11.36 7.51 22.93
CA PHE A 245 10.10 7.68 23.65
C PHE A 245 10.25 8.65 24.83
N ASP A 246 9.15 9.29 25.20
CA ASP A 246 9.02 10.11 26.42
C ASP A 246 8.61 9.20 27.59
N VAL A 247 9.61 8.58 28.24
CA VAL A 247 9.37 7.69 29.37
C VAL A 247 8.94 8.49 30.58
N GLN A 248 7.72 8.28 31.07
CA GLN A 248 7.15 9.03 32.16
C GLN A 248 7.81 8.66 33.50
N PRO A 249 7.89 9.60 34.48
CA PRO A 249 8.63 9.42 35.73
C PRO A 249 8.10 8.29 36.62
N ASP A 250 6.85 7.88 36.47
CA ASP A 250 6.21 6.81 37.22
C ASP A 250 6.49 5.40 36.63
N CYS A 251 7.19 5.30 35.51
CA CYS A 251 7.65 4.02 34.96
C CYS A 251 8.80 3.47 35.80
N LEU A 252 8.61 2.26 36.31
CA LEU A 252 9.66 1.57 37.05
C LEU A 252 10.81 1.13 36.14
N GLU A 253 12.05 1.26 36.58
CA GLU A 253 13.23 0.82 35.84
C GLU A 253 13.18 -0.69 35.52
N SER A 254 12.68 -1.49 36.45
CA SER A 254 12.49 -2.94 36.26
C SER A 254 11.56 -3.26 35.12
N GLU A 255 10.45 -2.48 34.96
CA GLU A 255 9.51 -2.64 33.86
C GLU A 255 10.11 -2.21 32.52
N LEU A 256 10.91 -1.14 32.52
CA LEU A 256 11.61 -0.68 31.33
C LEU A 256 12.62 -1.72 30.85
N ARG A 257 13.43 -2.31 31.76
CA ARG A 257 14.34 -3.39 31.42
C ARG A 257 13.61 -4.64 30.92
N ARG A 258 12.47 -4.98 31.54
CA ARG A 258 11.64 -6.10 31.12
C ARG A 258 11.12 -5.91 29.70
N ALA A 259 10.57 -4.73 29.38
CA ALA A 259 10.12 -4.38 28.03
C ALA A 259 11.30 -4.36 27.04
N ALA A 260 12.46 -3.86 27.44
CA ALA A 260 13.68 -3.87 26.64
C ALA A 260 14.14 -5.29 26.30
N LYS A 261 14.19 -6.19 27.29
CA LYS A 261 14.51 -7.61 27.09
C LYS A 261 13.59 -8.28 26.09
N THR A 262 12.28 -8.06 26.22
CA THR A 262 11.28 -8.59 25.29
C THR A 262 11.41 -7.97 23.90
N SER A 263 11.69 -6.66 23.81
CA SER A 263 11.91 -5.99 22.53
C SER A 263 13.11 -6.54 21.75
N VAL A 264 14.21 -6.89 22.44
CA VAL A 264 15.37 -7.54 21.79
C VAL A 264 15.01 -8.95 21.30
N ALA A 265 14.27 -9.71 22.09
CA ALA A 265 13.80 -11.04 21.69
C ALA A 265 12.89 -10.98 20.43
N LEU A 266 12.01 -9.99 20.37
CA LEU A 266 11.14 -9.77 19.20
C LEU A 266 11.95 -9.42 17.95
N ASP A 267 13.01 -8.61 18.06
CA ASP A 267 13.91 -8.33 16.94
C ASP A 267 14.59 -9.62 16.44
N LYS A 268 15.16 -10.40 17.36
CA LYS A 268 15.79 -11.70 17.04
C LYS A 268 14.79 -12.67 16.38
N PHE A 269 13.56 -12.68 16.84
CA PHE A 269 12.50 -13.52 16.28
C PHE A 269 12.15 -13.10 14.85
N VAL A 270 11.94 -11.80 14.61
CA VAL A 270 11.65 -11.26 13.28
C VAL A 270 12.80 -11.54 12.30
N GLU A 271 14.05 -11.35 12.74
CA GLU A 271 15.24 -11.66 11.91
C GLU A 271 15.38 -13.15 11.61
N ALA A 272 15.19 -14.02 12.61
CA ALA A 272 15.32 -15.47 12.43
C ALA A 272 14.33 -16.06 11.43
N HIS A 273 13.17 -15.43 11.27
CA HIS A 273 12.10 -15.88 10.39
C HIS A 273 11.87 -14.97 9.17
N ASP A 274 12.71 -13.94 9.01
CA ASP A 274 12.61 -12.97 7.88
C ASP A 274 11.19 -12.41 7.74
N LEU A 275 10.60 -11.93 8.86
CA LEU A 275 9.21 -11.47 8.90
C LEU A 275 9.10 -9.99 8.51
N ASP A 276 8.15 -9.69 7.64
CA ASP A 276 7.80 -8.34 7.20
C ASP A 276 6.64 -7.71 7.98
N ALA A 277 5.87 -8.53 8.69
CA ALA A 277 4.75 -8.11 9.53
C ALA A 277 4.40 -9.24 10.52
N MET A 278 3.65 -8.93 11.57
CA MET A 278 3.24 -9.93 12.55
C MET A 278 1.83 -9.66 13.09
N ALA A 279 1.05 -10.73 13.25
CA ALA A 279 -0.18 -10.71 14.05
C ALA A 279 -0.02 -11.69 15.22
N TYR A 280 -0.40 -11.25 16.43
CA TYR A 280 -0.17 -12.08 17.62
C TYR A 280 -1.33 -12.03 18.60
N PHE A 281 -1.52 -13.12 19.31
CA PHE A 281 -2.35 -13.17 20.52
C PHE A 281 -2.00 -14.37 21.39
N TYR A 282 -1.99 -14.17 22.70
CA TYR A 282 -1.85 -15.21 23.70
C TYR A 282 -2.48 -14.77 25.02
N ASN A 283 -3.21 -15.66 25.70
CA ASN A 283 -3.92 -15.35 26.94
C ASN A 283 -3.01 -15.24 28.17
N GLY A 284 -1.84 -15.86 28.15
CA GLY A 284 -0.93 -15.89 29.29
C GLY A 284 -1.37 -16.81 30.43
N HIS A 285 -2.38 -17.64 30.24
CA HIS A 285 -2.88 -18.53 31.30
C HIS A 285 -1.96 -19.72 31.55
N GLY A 286 -1.69 -20.03 32.83
CA GLY A 286 -1.09 -21.26 33.29
C GLY A 286 0.44 -21.28 33.37
N ASP A 287 1.17 -20.28 32.89
CA ASP A 287 2.62 -20.15 33.03
C ASP A 287 3.01 -18.68 33.23
N GLU A 288 3.66 -18.39 34.35
CA GLU A 288 4.08 -17.02 34.71
C GLU A 288 5.07 -16.41 33.69
N ARG A 289 5.89 -17.22 33.02
CA ARG A 289 6.84 -16.73 32.01
C ARG A 289 6.13 -16.22 30.76
N TYR A 290 5.05 -16.89 30.34
CA TYR A 290 4.21 -16.42 29.23
C TYR A 290 3.42 -15.17 29.61
N ALA A 291 2.90 -15.09 30.86
CA ALA A 291 2.23 -13.90 31.34
C ALA A 291 3.18 -12.70 31.39
N ASP A 292 4.44 -12.92 31.86
CA ASP A 292 5.50 -11.92 31.88
C ASP A 292 5.89 -11.44 30.47
N LEU A 293 6.04 -12.36 29.51
CA LEU A 293 6.32 -12.05 28.12
C LEU A 293 5.20 -11.16 27.53
N ILE A 294 3.95 -11.60 27.63
CA ILE A 294 2.79 -10.91 27.04
C ILE A 294 2.60 -9.50 27.64
N ALA A 295 2.81 -9.33 28.93
CA ALA A 295 2.68 -8.04 29.59
C ALA A 295 3.82 -7.06 29.25
N SER A 296 4.83 -7.48 28.47
CA SER A 296 6.01 -6.67 28.14
C SER A 296 6.22 -6.44 26.63
N VAL A 297 5.28 -6.85 25.75
CA VAL A 297 5.46 -6.79 24.29
C VAL A 297 5.17 -5.42 23.67
N ILE A 298 4.36 -4.56 24.30
CA ILE A 298 3.76 -3.36 23.66
C ILE A 298 4.84 -2.41 23.12
N VAL A 299 5.88 -2.12 23.94
CA VAL A 299 6.96 -1.21 23.53
C VAL A 299 7.78 -1.82 22.38
N GLY A 300 8.13 -3.11 22.48
CA GLY A 300 8.84 -3.83 21.42
C GLY A 300 8.07 -3.88 20.10
N ASN A 301 6.79 -4.19 20.15
CA ASN A 301 5.91 -4.20 18.99
C ASN A 301 5.76 -2.81 18.36
N SER A 302 5.75 -1.73 19.17
CA SER A 302 5.74 -0.35 18.66
C SER A 302 7.06 0.01 17.96
N ILE A 303 8.19 -0.47 18.48
CA ILE A 303 9.51 -0.32 17.83
C ILE A 303 9.54 -1.07 16.50
N LEU A 304 9.08 -2.32 16.44
CA LEU A 304 8.99 -3.10 15.20
C LEU A 304 8.12 -2.38 14.16
N THR A 305 6.93 -1.92 14.57
CA THR A 305 6.00 -1.17 13.70
C THR A 305 6.69 0.09 13.13
N SER A 306 7.48 0.81 13.94
CA SER A 306 8.24 1.96 13.45
C SER A 306 9.37 1.59 12.48
N ARG A 307 9.78 0.32 12.41
CA ARG A 307 10.88 -0.20 11.57
C ARG A 307 10.38 -0.96 10.33
N ASN A 308 9.14 -0.73 9.93
CA ASN A 308 8.46 -1.31 8.78
C ASN A 308 8.09 -2.80 8.95
N VAL A 309 8.00 -3.25 10.20
CA VAL A 309 7.44 -4.55 10.59
C VAL A 309 6.19 -4.29 11.44
N PRO A 310 5.06 -3.95 10.81
CA PRO A 310 3.83 -3.67 11.56
C PRO A 310 3.35 -4.88 12.34
N VAL A 311 2.87 -4.62 13.56
CA VAL A 311 2.41 -5.67 14.48
C VAL A 311 0.95 -5.41 14.87
N ALA A 312 0.06 -6.33 14.48
CA ALA A 312 -1.34 -6.31 14.85
C ALA A 312 -1.58 -7.16 16.12
N GLY A 313 -2.37 -6.63 17.04
CA GLY A 313 -2.87 -7.37 18.19
C GLY A 313 -3.94 -8.39 17.82
N GLU A 314 -4.41 -9.16 18.82
CA GLU A 314 -5.58 -10.03 18.76
C GLU A 314 -5.59 -11.10 17.65
N TYR A 315 -4.39 -11.36 17.08
CA TYR A 315 -4.22 -12.25 15.91
C TYR A 315 -5.01 -11.75 14.68
N GLU A 316 -5.18 -10.42 14.57
CA GLU A 316 -5.97 -9.81 13.49
C GLU A 316 -5.17 -9.74 12.18
N VAL A 317 -5.27 -10.81 11.41
CA VAL A 317 -4.52 -11.00 10.15
C VAL A 317 -4.89 -9.94 9.12
N LYS A 318 -6.19 -9.65 8.94
CA LYS A 318 -6.65 -8.69 7.93
C LYS A 318 -6.16 -7.27 8.21
N ASN A 319 -6.17 -6.87 9.49
CA ASN A 319 -5.64 -5.56 9.85
C ASN A 319 -4.11 -5.52 9.78
N CYS A 320 -3.42 -6.62 10.08
CA CYS A 320 -1.98 -6.74 9.83
C CYS A 320 -1.63 -6.47 8.36
N LEU A 321 -2.41 -7.04 7.42
CA LEU A 321 -2.25 -6.75 5.98
C LEU A 321 -2.55 -5.29 5.64
N ALA A 322 -3.61 -4.71 6.22
CA ALA A 322 -3.93 -3.30 6.04
C ALA A 322 -2.79 -2.38 6.53
N MET A 323 -2.23 -2.68 7.72
CA MET A 323 -1.08 -1.97 8.28
C MET A 323 0.15 -2.10 7.36
N LYS A 324 0.44 -3.30 6.84
CA LYS A 324 1.58 -3.52 5.93
C LYS A 324 1.43 -2.79 4.61
N ILE A 325 0.23 -2.75 4.03
CA ILE A 325 -0.08 -1.96 2.83
C ILE A 325 0.20 -0.47 3.08
N MET A 326 -0.32 0.08 4.18
CA MET A 326 -0.14 1.49 4.55
C MET A 326 1.33 1.83 4.82
N ASP A 327 2.03 0.96 5.57
CA ASP A 327 3.46 1.12 5.85
C ASP A 327 4.30 1.12 4.58
N THR A 328 3.98 0.22 3.63
CA THR A 328 4.68 0.13 2.34
C THR A 328 4.44 1.36 1.46
N PHE A 329 3.26 2.00 1.54
CA PHE A 329 3.03 3.32 0.93
C PHE A 329 3.79 4.45 1.64
N GLY A 330 4.38 4.19 2.81
CA GLY A 330 5.13 5.17 3.59
C GLY A 330 4.25 6.14 4.41
N VAL A 331 2.99 5.77 4.65
CA VAL A 331 2.03 6.59 5.39
C VAL A 331 1.77 6.10 6.82
N GLY A 332 2.47 5.08 7.26
CA GLY A 332 2.30 4.46 8.57
C GLY A 332 1.36 3.25 8.50
N GLY A 333 0.37 3.19 9.35
CA GLY A 333 -0.54 2.05 9.53
C GLY A 333 -0.69 1.74 11.01
N ALA A 334 -1.28 2.66 11.77
CA ALA A 334 -1.54 2.45 13.20
C ALA A 334 -2.69 1.46 13.39
N PHE A 335 -2.49 0.48 14.26
CA PHE A 335 -3.52 -0.45 14.72
C PHE A 335 -4.58 0.30 15.54
N SER A 336 -5.84 0.26 15.15
CA SER A 336 -6.91 1.06 15.76
C SER A 336 -8.27 0.41 15.63
N GLU A 337 -9.18 0.83 16.54
CA GLU A 337 -10.60 0.51 16.55
C GLU A 337 -11.44 1.73 16.94
N PHE A 338 -12.75 1.64 16.86
CA PHE A 338 -13.65 2.72 17.30
C PHE A 338 -13.74 2.74 18.83
N TYR A 339 -13.34 3.84 19.46
CA TYR A 339 -13.44 4.04 20.90
C TYR A 339 -14.72 4.73 21.32
N ALA A 340 -15.03 5.86 20.69
CA ALA A 340 -16.20 6.66 21.05
C ALA A 340 -16.63 7.61 19.93
N LEU A 341 -17.83 8.16 20.06
CA LEU A 341 -18.35 9.20 19.19
C LEU A 341 -18.62 10.46 20.02
N ASP A 342 -18.14 11.58 19.52
CA ASP A 342 -18.46 12.90 20.02
C ASP A 342 -19.39 13.58 18.99
N PHE A 343 -20.68 13.60 19.31
CA PHE A 343 -21.69 14.12 18.39
C PHE A 343 -21.77 15.65 18.41
N ASP A 344 -21.33 16.30 19.49
CA ASP A 344 -21.33 17.76 19.58
C ASP A 344 -20.22 18.33 18.70
N ASP A 345 -19.05 17.70 18.69
CA ASP A 345 -17.91 18.07 17.85
C ASP A 345 -17.91 17.39 16.48
N ASP A 346 -18.81 16.45 16.22
CA ASP A 346 -18.84 15.60 15.00
C ASP A 346 -17.54 14.82 14.79
N ILE A 347 -17.02 14.19 15.83
CA ILE A 347 -15.75 13.46 15.88
C ILE A 347 -15.98 11.98 16.15
N VAL A 348 -15.13 11.15 15.51
CA VAL A 348 -14.92 9.74 15.84
C VAL A 348 -13.58 9.62 16.55
N LEU A 349 -13.57 9.08 17.77
CA LEU A 349 -12.34 8.69 18.46
C LEU A 349 -11.95 7.29 18.02
N LEU A 350 -10.74 7.14 17.49
CA LEU A 350 -10.14 5.87 17.13
C LEU A 350 -8.85 5.67 17.93
N GLY A 351 -8.63 4.45 18.39
CA GLY A 351 -7.43 4.13 19.17
C GLY A 351 -7.29 2.63 19.43
N HIS A 352 -6.28 2.26 20.20
CA HIS A 352 -6.10 0.89 20.69
C HIS A 352 -5.14 0.84 21.89
N ASP A 353 -5.25 -0.17 22.74
CA ASP A 353 -4.40 -0.40 23.92
C ASP A 353 -3.13 -1.22 23.61
N GLY A 354 -2.87 -1.54 22.36
CA GLY A 354 -1.70 -2.30 21.90
C GLY A 354 -0.57 -1.42 21.38
N PRO A 355 0.18 -1.92 20.41
CA PRO A 355 1.29 -1.18 19.81
C PRO A 355 0.80 0.07 19.07
N CYS A 356 1.57 1.14 19.15
CA CYS A 356 1.37 2.34 18.35
C CYS A 356 2.32 2.37 17.14
N HIS A 357 2.17 3.38 16.30
CA HIS A 357 3.09 3.66 15.20
C HIS A 357 3.87 4.97 15.46
N PRO A 358 5.05 4.93 16.11
CA PRO A 358 5.78 6.13 16.54
C PRO A 358 6.12 7.14 15.43
N LYS A 359 6.33 6.68 14.18
CA LYS A 359 6.67 7.58 13.06
C LYS A 359 5.52 8.49 12.61
N ILE A 360 4.28 8.11 12.90
CA ILE A 360 3.11 8.94 12.57
C ILE A 360 2.47 9.54 13.83
N ALA A 361 3.17 9.50 14.96
CA ALA A 361 2.72 10.07 16.21
C ALA A 361 2.76 11.60 16.16
N GLN A 362 1.80 12.24 16.84
CA GLN A 362 1.78 13.69 17.09
C GLN A 362 2.76 14.00 18.23
N GLY A 363 3.99 14.33 17.88
CA GLY A 363 5.07 14.53 18.82
C GLY A 363 5.70 13.22 19.29
N LYS A 364 6.39 13.27 20.44
CA LYS A 364 7.09 12.10 21.01
C LYS A 364 6.09 11.20 21.73
N THR A 365 6.04 9.92 21.38
CA THR A 365 5.17 8.93 22.04
C THR A 365 5.57 8.77 23.51
N LYS A 366 4.59 8.83 24.42
CA LYS A 366 4.79 8.61 25.85
C LYS A 366 4.79 7.13 26.18
N ILE A 367 5.65 6.72 27.10
CA ILE A 367 5.57 5.41 27.77
C ILE A 367 5.04 5.65 29.18
N LYS A 368 4.01 4.88 29.55
CA LYS A 368 3.33 4.94 30.83
C LYS A 368 3.23 3.55 31.46
N PRO A 369 3.08 3.45 32.79
CA PRO A 369 2.76 2.19 33.44
C PRO A 369 1.40 1.66 32.95
N LEU A 370 1.34 0.36 32.69
CA LEU A 370 0.11 -0.35 32.36
C LEU A 370 -0.48 -0.97 33.63
N TYR A 371 -1.49 -0.33 34.21
CA TYR A 371 -2.15 -0.80 35.45
C TYR A 371 -3.33 -1.73 35.18
N VAL A 372 -3.96 -1.61 34.00
CA VAL A 372 -5.11 -2.43 33.57
C VAL A 372 -4.78 -3.05 32.23
N TYR A 373 -4.93 -4.36 32.12
CA TYR A 373 -4.60 -5.09 30.89
C TYR A 373 -5.79 -5.97 30.48
N HIS A 374 -6.82 -5.38 29.95
CA HIS A 374 -8.09 -5.93 29.39
C HIS A 374 -8.20 -7.47 29.48
N GLY A 375 -8.58 -8.01 30.65
CA GLY A 375 -8.77 -9.44 30.88
C GLY A 375 -7.52 -10.32 30.86
N LYS A 376 -6.33 -9.75 30.66
CA LYS A 376 -5.07 -10.50 30.72
C LYS A 376 -4.38 -10.36 32.09
N VAL A 377 -3.55 -11.34 32.41
CA VAL A 377 -2.74 -11.31 33.65
C VAL A 377 -1.48 -10.48 33.42
N GLY A 378 -1.11 -9.71 34.43
CA GLY A 378 0.16 -8.96 34.45
C GLY A 378 -0.01 -7.46 34.34
N GLN A 379 1.09 -6.79 34.59
CA GLN A 379 1.27 -5.35 34.49
C GLN A 379 2.50 -5.11 33.63
N GLY A 380 2.64 -3.91 33.05
CA GLY A 380 3.78 -3.62 32.20
C GLY A 380 3.86 -2.14 31.84
N LEU A 381 4.30 -1.88 30.61
CA LEU A 381 4.35 -0.54 30.04
C LEU A 381 3.38 -0.46 28.86
N SER A 382 2.67 0.65 28.78
CA SER A 382 1.83 1.04 27.66
C SER A 382 2.44 2.21 26.90
N VAL A 383 1.92 2.45 25.69
CA VAL A 383 2.28 3.60 24.86
C VAL A 383 1.06 4.50 24.66
N GLU A 384 1.24 5.80 24.83
CA GLU A 384 0.19 6.79 24.65
C GLU A 384 0.65 7.83 23.63
N THR A 385 -0.13 7.99 22.58
CA THR A 385 0.10 9.00 21.56
C THR A 385 -1.20 9.31 20.81
N SER A 386 -1.19 10.38 20.01
CA SER A 386 -2.18 10.62 18.96
C SER A 386 -1.48 10.56 17.61
N VAL A 387 -2.23 10.27 16.55
CA VAL A 387 -1.74 10.35 15.18
C VAL A 387 -1.57 11.83 14.79
N GLN A 388 -0.57 12.13 13.97
CA GLN A 388 -0.29 13.47 13.45
C GLN A 388 -1.57 14.14 12.94
N TYR A 389 -1.71 15.43 13.26
CA TYR A 389 -2.84 16.22 12.80
C TYR A 389 -2.76 16.49 11.30
N GLY A 390 -3.90 16.48 10.64
CA GLY A 390 -4.02 16.69 9.20
C GLY A 390 -4.71 15.53 8.48
N PRO A 391 -4.56 15.46 7.15
CA PRO A 391 -5.18 14.41 6.34
C PRO A 391 -4.83 13.00 6.84
N ALA A 392 -5.82 12.13 6.90
CA ALA A 392 -5.67 10.75 7.32
C ALA A 392 -6.51 9.82 6.43
N THR A 393 -6.00 8.62 6.19
CA THR A 393 -6.71 7.55 5.49
C THR A 393 -6.86 6.36 6.41
N ILE A 394 -8.05 5.76 6.42
CA ILE A 394 -8.37 4.56 7.17
C ILE A 394 -8.60 3.43 6.18
N LEU A 395 -7.95 2.29 6.43
CA LEU A 395 -8.02 1.08 5.61
C LEU A 395 -8.43 -0.12 6.45
N SER A 396 -9.35 -0.92 5.93
CA SER A 396 -9.60 -2.29 6.40
C SER A 396 -9.59 -3.25 5.21
N VAL A 397 -8.95 -4.40 5.38
CA VAL A 397 -9.05 -5.54 4.46
C VAL A 397 -10.23 -6.39 4.92
N ILE A 398 -11.19 -6.64 4.03
CA ILE A 398 -12.37 -7.46 4.31
C ILE A 398 -12.21 -8.82 3.63
N ASP A 399 -12.43 -9.89 4.36
CA ASP A 399 -12.69 -11.23 3.83
C ASP A 399 -14.21 -11.39 3.70
N ALA A 400 -14.74 -11.09 2.51
CA ALA A 400 -16.17 -11.00 2.31
C ALA A 400 -16.84 -12.35 2.12
N PRO A 401 -18.18 -12.48 2.41
CA PRO A 401 -18.92 -13.73 2.26
C PRO A 401 -18.94 -14.30 0.83
N ASP A 402 -18.72 -13.46 -0.18
CA ASP A 402 -18.60 -13.88 -1.57
C ASP A 402 -17.26 -14.53 -1.91
N GLY A 403 -16.35 -14.63 -0.94
CA GLY A 403 -15.02 -15.19 -1.09
C GLY A 403 -13.99 -14.25 -1.69
N ASN A 404 -14.32 -12.97 -1.86
CA ASN A 404 -13.43 -11.96 -2.40
C ASN A 404 -12.91 -11.03 -1.30
N ALA A 405 -11.61 -10.79 -1.29
CA ALA A 405 -11.05 -9.74 -0.46
C ALA A 405 -11.47 -8.36 -1.00
N LYS A 406 -11.67 -7.40 -0.09
CA LYS A 406 -12.03 -6.02 -0.44
C LYS A 406 -11.18 -5.05 0.35
N LEU A 407 -10.86 -3.92 -0.24
CA LEU A 407 -10.24 -2.78 0.45
C LEU A 407 -11.32 -1.75 0.78
N LEU A 408 -11.64 -1.63 2.07
CA LEU A 408 -12.57 -0.62 2.59
C LEU A 408 -11.78 0.60 3.05
N VAL A 409 -12.08 1.75 2.50
CA VAL A 409 -11.31 2.98 2.68
C VAL A 409 -12.20 4.15 3.09
N ALA A 410 -11.70 4.97 3.99
CA ALA A 410 -12.25 6.30 4.26
C ALA A 410 -11.12 7.32 4.38
N GLU A 411 -11.38 8.54 3.93
CA GLU A 411 -10.50 9.69 4.11
C GLU A 411 -11.14 10.69 5.05
N GLY A 412 -10.37 11.19 6.00
CA GLY A 412 -10.77 12.18 6.99
C GLY A 412 -9.60 13.04 7.40
N VAL A 413 -9.75 13.72 8.51
CA VAL A 413 -8.73 14.60 9.09
C VAL A 413 -8.55 14.23 10.56
N SER A 414 -7.30 13.98 10.98
CA SER A 414 -6.93 13.94 12.40
C SER A 414 -6.88 15.37 12.95
N GLU A 415 -7.62 15.64 14.02
CA GLU A 415 -7.78 17.00 14.56
C GLU A 415 -7.23 17.12 15.99
N PRO A 416 -6.72 18.31 16.37
CA PRO A 416 -6.40 18.61 17.75
C PRO A 416 -7.67 18.64 18.62
N GLY A 417 -7.51 18.43 19.91
CA GLY A 417 -8.59 18.51 20.90
C GLY A 417 -8.41 17.51 22.03
N PRO A 418 -9.36 17.43 22.96
CA PRO A 418 -9.31 16.50 24.08
C PRO A 418 -9.39 15.04 23.58
N ILE A 419 -8.58 14.18 24.18
CA ILE A 419 -8.59 12.73 23.97
C ILE A 419 -8.93 12.01 25.28
N LEU A 420 -9.11 10.70 25.21
CA LEU A 420 -9.29 9.88 26.40
C LEU A 420 -7.90 9.63 27.04
N GLU A 421 -7.65 10.16 28.22
CA GLU A 421 -6.38 10.00 28.95
C GLU A 421 -6.38 8.69 29.77
N ILE A 422 -6.59 7.58 29.07
CA ILE A 422 -6.68 6.24 29.67
C ILE A 422 -5.37 5.43 29.55
N GLY A 423 -4.28 6.07 29.10
CA GLY A 423 -2.98 5.42 28.93
C GLY A 423 -2.82 4.65 27.64
N ASN A 424 -3.73 4.81 26.70
CA ASN A 424 -3.72 4.16 25.38
C ASN A 424 -3.62 5.17 24.26
N THR A 425 -3.14 4.73 23.09
CA THR A 425 -3.16 5.53 21.87
C THR A 425 -4.60 5.79 21.42
N ASN A 426 -4.97 7.08 21.27
CA ASN A 426 -6.23 7.45 20.62
C ASN A 426 -6.14 8.84 19.99
N SER A 427 -7.00 9.09 18.99
CA SER A 427 -6.99 10.32 18.20
C SER A 427 -8.39 10.69 17.76
N ARG A 428 -8.59 11.97 17.47
CA ARG A 428 -9.85 12.57 17.00
C ARG A 428 -9.86 12.62 15.48
N TYR A 429 -10.91 12.11 14.87
CA TYR A 429 -11.06 12.13 13.42
C TYR A 429 -12.37 12.75 12.99
N ARG A 430 -12.29 13.68 12.04
CA ARG A 430 -13.45 14.24 11.34
C ARG A 430 -13.53 13.64 9.93
N PHE A 431 -14.72 13.15 9.58
CA PHE A 431 -14.99 12.61 8.24
C PHE A 431 -15.92 13.53 7.46
N PRO A 432 -15.74 13.69 6.13
CA PRO A 432 -16.58 14.57 5.31
C PRO A 432 -18.07 14.26 5.36
N CYS A 433 -18.43 13.00 5.61
CA CYS A 433 -19.82 12.56 5.70
C CYS A 433 -20.43 12.67 7.12
N GLY A 434 -19.66 13.16 8.10
CA GLY A 434 -20.02 13.27 9.51
C GLY A 434 -19.88 11.96 10.27
N ALA A 435 -19.64 12.05 11.58
CA ALA A 435 -19.34 10.90 12.47
C ALA A 435 -20.41 9.80 12.40
N ARG A 436 -21.70 10.16 12.50
CA ARG A 436 -22.82 9.22 12.45
C ARG A 436 -22.86 8.45 11.12
N ASN A 437 -22.84 9.19 10.00
CA ASN A 437 -22.91 8.58 8.68
C ASN A 437 -21.67 7.72 8.35
N PHE A 438 -20.50 8.16 8.83
CA PHE A 438 -19.28 7.39 8.65
C PHE A 438 -19.40 6.03 9.32
N VAL A 439 -19.72 5.97 10.62
CA VAL A 439 -19.82 4.71 11.37
C VAL A 439 -20.88 3.79 10.78
N ASP A 440 -22.05 4.32 10.41
CA ASP A 440 -23.12 3.54 9.78
C ASP A 440 -22.69 2.95 8.43
N LYS A 441 -22.05 3.73 7.58
CA LYS A 441 -21.60 3.28 6.26
C LYS A 441 -20.44 2.28 6.36
N TRP A 442 -19.49 2.53 7.27
CA TRP A 442 -18.34 1.66 7.52
C TRP A 442 -18.81 0.30 8.02
N SER A 443 -19.58 0.28 9.11
CA SER A 443 -20.04 -0.95 9.76
C SER A 443 -20.92 -1.82 8.86
N LYS A 444 -21.75 -1.20 8.00
CA LYS A 444 -22.59 -1.93 7.02
C LYS A 444 -21.80 -2.66 5.94
N ARG A 445 -20.50 -2.39 5.79
CA ARG A 445 -19.62 -3.10 4.86
C ARG A 445 -19.02 -4.37 5.46
N GLY A 446 -19.17 -4.56 6.78
CA GLY A 446 -18.73 -5.77 7.49
C GLY A 446 -17.22 -5.94 7.61
N PRO A 447 -16.42 -4.89 7.87
CA PRO A 447 -15.01 -5.08 8.22
C PRO A 447 -14.92 -5.79 9.58
N SER A 448 -13.73 -6.30 9.93
CA SER A 448 -13.40 -6.54 11.33
C SER A 448 -13.44 -5.22 12.10
N HIS A 449 -13.56 -5.31 13.43
CA HIS A 449 -13.67 -4.08 14.25
C HIS A 449 -12.39 -3.24 14.23
N HIS A 450 -11.26 -3.80 13.87
CA HIS A 450 -10.00 -3.08 13.68
C HIS A 450 -9.85 -2.44 12.31
N CYS A 451 -9.06 -1.37 12.26
CA CYS A 451 -8.63 -0.70 11.04
C CYS A 451 -7.19 -0.20 11.16
N ALA A 452 -6.52 -0.01 10.03
CA ALA A 452 -5.21 0.63 9.94
C ALA A 452 -5.36 2.12 9.61
N ILE A 453 -4.65 2.99 10.34
CA ILE A 453 -4.68 4.43 10.11
C ILE A 453 -3.32 4.89 9.57
N GLY A 454 -3.34 5.60 8.44
CA GLY A 454 -2.17 6.26 7.86
C GLY A 454 -2.36 7.76 7.69
N VAL A 455 -1.26 8.50 7.63
CA VAL A 455 -1.26 9.95 7.41
C VAL A 455 -1.33 10.27 5.91
N GLY A 456 -2.05 11.35 5.55
CA GLY A 456 -2.29 11.73 4.16
C GLY A 456 -3.54 11.09 3.55
N HIS A 457 -3.98 11.66 2.44
CA HIS A 457 -5.06 11.12 1.62
C HIS A 457 -4.48 10.24 0.51
N ILE A 458 -4.67 8.91 0.59
CA ILE A 458 -4.12 7.95 -0.37
C ILE A 458 -5.18 7.03 -0.98
N ALA A 459 -6.47 7.36 -0.86
CA ALA A 459 -7.55 6.53 -1.40
C ALA A 459 -7.36 6.23 -2.90
N LYS A 460 -6.83 7.19 -3.68
CA LYS A 460 -6.54 6.96 -5.10
C LYS A 460 -5.48 5.88 -5.32
N LYS A 461 -4.41 5.88 -4.53
CA LYS A 461 -3.35 4.84 -4.59
C LYS A 461 -3.90 3.48 -4.16
N LEU A 462 -4.78 3.44 -3.15
CA LEU A 462 -5.44 2.21 -2.69
C LEU A 462 -6.44 1.67 -3.74
N GLU A 463 -7.14 2.53 -4.46
CA GLU A 463 -7.97 2.15 -5.60
C GLU A 463 -7.14 1.48 -6.71
N ILE A 464 -6.00 2.08 -7.05
CA ILE A 464 -5.06 1.50 -8.03
C ILE A 464 -4.53 0.15 -7.53
N LEU A 465 -4.14 0.06 -6.26
CA LEU A 465 -3.69 -1.20 -5.67
C LEU A 465 -4.77 -2.29 -5.75
N ALA A 466 -6.02 -1.95 -5.41
CA ALA A 466 -7.14 -2.88 -5.52
C ALA A 466 -7.32 -3.40 -6.97
N ASN A 467 -7.19 -2.51 -7.95
CA ASN A 467 -7.23 -2.88 -9.37
C ASN A 467 -6.09 -3.82 -9.76
N ILE A 468 -4.86 -3.56 -9.27
CA ILE A 468 -3.69 -4.43 -9.52
C ILE A 468 -3.88 -5.82 -8.90
N LEU A 469 -4.42 -5.88 -7.67
CA LEU A 469 -4.67 -7.13 -6.96
C LEU A 469 -5.93 -7.86 -7.46
N GLY A 470 -6.78 -7.20 -8.26
CA GLY A 470 -8.06 -7.76 -8.70
C GLY A 470 -9.10 -7.89 -7.59
N VAL A 471 -9.02 -7.04 -6.56
CA VAL A 471 -9.97 -7.00 -5.43
C VAL A 471 -10.89 -5.78 -5.50
N GLU A 472 -12.03 -5.84 -4.82
CA GLU A 472 -12.97 -4.72 -4.80
C GLU A 472 -12.44 -3.56 -3.94
N PHE A 473 -12.56 -2.33 -4.45
CA PHE A 473 -12.30 -1.10 -3.72
C PHE A 473 -13.62 -0.44 -3.31
N ILE A 474 -13.76 -0.12 -2.02
CA ILE A 474 -14.95 0.54 -1.47
C ILE A 474 -14.51 1.79 -0.72
N LYS A 475 -14.88 2.97 -1.22
CA LYS A 475 -14.69 4.23 -0.50
C LYS A 475 -15.96 4.63 0.23
N VAL A 476 -15.87 4.86 1.53
CA VAL A 476 -17.00 5.24 2.38
C VAL A 476 -17.20 6.75 2.40
N CYS A 477 -16.10 7.49 2.53
CA CYS A 477 -16.06 8.96 2.53
C CYS A 477 -14.87 9.49 1.76
#